data_e8a69fc972fa68c05ef9cfafff4a79c5
#
_entry.id   e8a69fc972fa68c05ef9cfafff4a79c5
#
_cell.length_a   1.000
_cell.length_b   1.000
_cell.length_c   1.000
_cell.angle_alpha   90.00
_cell.angle_beta   90.00
_cell.angle_gamma   90.00
#
_symmetry.space_group_name_H-M   'P 1'
#
loop_
_entity.id
_entity.type
_entity.pdbx_description
1 polymer ?
#
loop_
_entity_poly.entity_id
_entity_poly.type
_entity_poly.pdbx_seq_one_letter_code
_entity_poly.pdbx_strand_id
1 'polypeptide(L)'
;MDKKEKYTALYIEAQGLVSGENDLIANLANITALIKDRFGFFWIGFYLVKDSQLVLGPFQGPVACTRIAHGKGVCGTSWAQAKALIVADVHEFPGHIACSAMSKSEIVLPVFYGKEVYMVLDIDSDEL
;
A
#
# COMPACT_ATOMS: atom_id res chain seq x y z
N MET A 1 2.75 22.13 -10.38
CA MET A 1 3.59 20.91 -10.32
C MET A 1 2.83 19.75 -10.94
N ASP A 2 3.39 19.11 -11.95
CA ASP A 2 2.76 17.97 -12.60
C ASP A 2 2.93 16.68 -11.76
N LYS A 3 2.31 15.58 -12.21
CA LYS A 3 2.36 14.30 -11.51
C LYS A 3 3.78 13.81 -11.29
N LYS A 4 4.62 13.90 -12.33
CA LYS A 4 6.00 13.43 -12.28
C LYS A 4 6.80 14.22 -11.23
N GLU A 5 6.63 15.54 -11.23
CA GLU A 5 7.29 16.40 -10.26
C GLU A 5 6.85 16.11 -8.84
N LYS A 6 5.54 15.85 -8.62
CA LYS A 6 5.01 15.51 -7.32
C LYS A 6 5.60 14.19 -6.81
N TYR A 7 5.70 13.18 -7.67
CA TYR A 7 6.27 11.89 -7.29
C TYR A 7 7.76 11.99 -7.01
N THR A 8 8.48 12.80 -7.81
CA THR A 8 9.92 13.04 -7.59
C THR A 8 10.15 13.74 -6.26
N ALA A 9 9.34 14.75 -5.95
CA ALA A 9 9.42 15.45 -4.67
C ALA A 9 9.12 14.52 -3.50
N LEU A 10 8.10 13.68 -3.64
CA LEU A 10 7.74 12.69 -2.62
C LEU A 10 8.87 11.71 -2.37
N TYR A 11 9.50 11.21 -3.42
CA TYR A 11 10.62 10.28 -3.30
C TYR A 11 11.78 10.90 -2.53
N ILE A 12 12.13 12.14 -2.84
CA ILE A 12 13.20 12.86 -2.15
C ILE A 12 12.86 13.07 -0.67
N GLU A 13 11.62 13.49 -0.38
CA GLU A 13 11.16 13.68 0.99
C GLU A 13 11.19 12.36 1.77
N ALA A 14 10.75 11.27 1.15
CA ALA A 14 10.73 9.96 1.78
C ALA A 14 12.15 9.48 2.10
N GLN A 15 13.09 9.66 1.18
CA GLN A 15 14.48 9.31 1.42
C GLN A 15 15.05 10.06 2.62
N GLY A 16 14.80 11.35 2.72
CA GLY A 16 15.26 12.16 3.85
C GLY A 16 14.62 11.73 5.16
N LEU A 17 13.33 11.38 5.11
CA LEU A 17 12.57 11.01 6.28
C LEU A 17 13.07 9.71 6.94
N VAL A 18 13.46 8.73 6.12
CA VAL A 18 13.92 7.43 6.63
C VAL A 18 15.43 7.37 6.81
N SER A 19 16.15 8.38 6.36
CA SER A 19 17.61 8.47 6.49
C SER A 19 17.98 8.53 7.97
N GLY A 20 18.82 7.61 8.41
CA GLY A 20 19.28 7.58 9.81
C GLY A 20 18.37 6.84 10.77
N GLU A 21 17.23 6.33 10.32
CA GLU A 21 16.35 5.51 11.15
C GLU A 21 16.34 4.07 10.64
N ASN A 22 16.60 3.12 11.53
CA ASN A 22 16.68 1.70 11.19
C ASN A 22 15.41 0.91 11.56
N ASP A 23 14.50 1.50 12.32
CA ASP A 23 13.29 0.78 12.74
C ASP A 23 12.30 0.74 11.58
N LEU A 24 11.94 -0.48 11.16
CA LEU A 24 11.04 -0.68 10.04
C LEU A 24 9.66 -0.07 10.29
N ILE A 25 9.07 -0.33 11.44
CA ILE A 25 7.72 0.14 11.75
C ILE A 25 7.67 1.66 11.79
N ALA A 26 8.66 2.29 12.43
CA ALA A 26 8.74 3.75 12.48
C ALA A 26 8.83 4.35 11.07
N ASN A 27 9.66 3.76 10.21
CA ASN A 27 9.81 4.23 8.83
C ASN A 27 8.52 4.06 8.03
N LEU A 28 7.87 2.91 8.14
CA LEU A 28 6.61 2.67 7.42
C LEU A 28 5.51 3.61 7.91
N ALA A 29 5.45 3.86 9.21
CA ALA A 29 4.46 4.80 9.77
C ALA A 29 4.65 6.20 9.20
N ASN A 30 5.89 6.68 9.15
CA ASN A 30 6.19 8.01 8.61
C ASN A 30 5.98 8.10 7.09
N ILE A 31 6.28 7.03 6.35
CA ILE A 31 6.02 7.00 4.91
C ILE A 31 4.52 7.09 4.63
N THR A 32 3.70 6.34 5.36
CA THR A 32 2.24 6.41 5.17
C THR A 32 1.71 7.80 5.50
N ALA A 33 2.20 8.41 6.56
CA ALA A 33 1.80 9.75 6.95
C ALA A 33 2.19 10.78 5.88
N LEU A 34 3.40 10.67 5.34
CA LEU A 34 3.88 11.56 4.30
C LEU A 34 3.02 11.48 3.04
N ILE A 35 2.74 10.27 2.56
CA ILE A 35 1.94 10.09 1.35
C ILE A 35 0.52 10.59 1.58
N LYS A 36 -0.07 10.29 2.72
CA LYS A 36 -1.41 10.76 3.07
C LYS A 36 -1.47 12.30 3.05
N ASP A 37 -0.47 12.94 3.64
CA ASP A 37 -0.40 14.40 3.71
C ASP A 37 -0.25 15.04 2.33
N ARG A 38 0.57 14.46 1.46
CA ARG A 38 0.86 15.03 0.14
C ARG A 38 -0.23 14.79 -0.90
N PHE A 39 -0.94 13.66 -0.82
CA PHE A 39 -1.91 13.26 -1.85
C PHE A 39 -3.34 13.14 -1.34
N GLY A 40 -3.55 13.00 -0.03
CA GLY A 40 -4.89 12.93 0.53
C GLY A 40 -5.68 11.69 0.14
N PHE A 41 -5.03 10.57 -0.17
CA PHE A 41 -5.73 9.33 -0.49
C PHE A 41 -6.63 8.88 0.64
N PHE A 42 -7.72 8.18 0.31
CA PHE A 42 -8.68 7.69 1.29
C PHE A 42 -8.01 6.76 2.32
N TRP A 43 -7.14 5.86 1.84
CA TRP A 43 -6.42 4.91 2.69
C TRP A 43 -5.05 4.63 2.10
N ILE A 44 -4.06 4.54 2.95
CA ILE A 44 -2.71 4.14 2.55
C ILE A 44 -2.06 3.35 3.66
N GLY A 45 -1.48 2.21 3.33
CA GLY A 45 -0.84 1.39 4.34
C GLY A 45 -0.02 0.25 3.77
N PHE A 46 0.66 -0.42 4.68
CA PHE A 46 1.48 -1.58 4.37
C PHE A 46 0.87 -2.83 4.98
N TYR A 47 0.87 -3.90 4.20
CA TYR A 47 0.60 -5.25 4.70
C TYR A 47 1.88 -6.04 4.63
N LEU A 48 2.26 -6.66 5.74
CA LEU A 48 3.51 -7.40 5.85
C LEU A 48 3.24 -8.90 5.73
N VAL A 49 4.13 -9.61 5.03
CA VAL A 49 4.04 -11.07 4.92
C VAL A 49 4.50 -11.67 6.25
N LYS A 50 3.60 -12.34 6.94
CA LYS A 50 3.88 -13.04 8.21
C LYS A 50 3.08 -14.33 8.23
N ASP A 51 3.75 -15.44 8.57
CA ASP A 51 3.09 -16.74 8.74
C ASP A 51 2.21 -17.12 7.53
N SER A 52 2.74 -16.89 6.33
CA SER A 52 2.10 -17.24 5.06
C SER A 52 0.82 -16.46 4.77
N GLN A 53 0.66 -15.27 5.34
CA GLN A 53 -0.43 -14.37 5.00
C GLN A 53 0.03 -12.91 5.12
N LEU A 54 -0.77 -12.00 4.59
CA LEU A 54 -0.53 -10.57 4.77
C LEU A 54 -1.18 -10.12 6.07
N VAL A 55 -0.43 -9.38 6.87
CA VAL A 55 -0.88 -8.85 8.15
C VAL A 55 -0.80 -7.33 8.12
N LEU A 56 -1.86 -6.67 8.53
CA LEU A 56 -1.94 -5.22 8.56
C LEU A 56 -0.77 -4.63 9.35
N GLY A 57 -0.04 -3.71 8.73
CA GLY A 57 1.03 -2.93 9.34
C GLY A 57 0.63 -1.47 9.47
N PRO A 58 1.60 -0.54 9.51
CA PRO A 58 1.30 0.89 9.62
C PRO A 58 0.43 1.39 8.47
N PHE A 59 -0.58 2.19 8.79
CA PHE A 59 -1.50 2.76 7.80
C PHE A 59 -2.11 4.07 8.28
N GLN A 60 -2.72 4.78 7.35
CA GLN A 60 -3.48 5.99 7.57
C GLN A 60 -4.83 5.85 6.89
N GLY A 61 -5.91 5.96 7.64
CA GLY A 61 -7.26 5.84 7.12
C GLY A 61 -8.19 5.08 8.06
N PRO A 62 -9.40 4.72 7.59
CA PRO A 62 -10.34 3.93 8.38
C PRO A 62 -9.81 2.54 8.70
N VAL A 63 -10.41 1.88 9.70
CA VAL A 63 -10.03 0.51 10.05
C VAL A 63 -10.12 -0.41 8.83
N ALA A 64 -9.25 -1.41 8.78
CA ALA A 64 -9.09 -2.27 7.62
C ALA A 64 -9.05 -3.74 8.03
N CYS A 65 -9.07 -4.64 7.02
CA CYS A 65 -8.88 -6.05 7.25
C CYS A 65 -7.52 -6.29 7.90
N THR A 66 -7.44 -7.12 8.94
CA THR A 66 -6.20 -7.39 9.64
C THR A 66 -5.37 -8.48 8.97
N ARG A 67 -6.02 -9.38 8.24
CA ARG A 67 -5.37 -10.52 7.58
C ARG A 67 -5.89 -10.68 6.16
N ILE A 68 -4.99 -10.96 5.22
CA ILE A 68 -5.34 -11.22 3.82
C ILE A 68 -4.57 -12.45 3.36
N ALA A 69 -5.31 -13.44 2.82
CA ALA A 69 -4.70 -14.67 2.33
C ALA A 69 -3.97 -14.46 1.00
N HIS A 70 -2.96 -15.29 0.75
CA HIS A 70 -2.23 -15.31 -0.51
C HIS A 70 -3.18 -15.50 -1.69
N GLY A 71 -3.07 -14.66 -2.70
CA GLY A 71 -3.91 -14.73 -3.90
C GLY A 71 -5.31 -14.17 -3.75
N LYS A 72 -5.65 -13.59 -2.60
CA LYS A 72 -7.00 -13.03 -2.35
C LYS A 72 -6.98 -11.51 -2.41
N GLY A 73 -8.01 -10.93 -3.05
CA GLY A 73 -8.12 -9.50 -3.24
C GLY A 73 -6.98 -8.93 -4.07
N VAL A 74 -6.90 -7.60 -4.16
CA VAL A 74 -5.84 -6.93 -4.93
C VAL A 74 -4.49 -7.12 -4.24
N CYS A 75 -4.42 -6.93 -2.92
CA CYS A 75 -3.17 -7.10 -2.17
C CYS A 75 -2.64 -8.53 -2.25
N GLY A 76 -3.49 -9.53 -2.01
CA GLY A 76 -3.09 -10.93 -2.07
C GLY A 76 -2.67 -11.36 -3.46
N THR A 77 -3.31 -10.81 -4.49
CA THR A 77 -2.98 -11.09 -5.89
C THR A 77 -1.64 -10.44 -6.27
N SER A 78 -1.39 -9.20 -5.85
CA SER A 78 -0.11 -8.54 -6.07
C SER A 78 1.03 -9.34 -5.45
N TRP A 79 0.82 -9.83 -4.25
CA TRP A 79 1.79 -10.68 -3.57
C TRP A 79 2.04 -11.96 -4.34
N ALA A 80 0.96 -12.66 -4.74
CA ALA A 80 1.08 -13.94 -5.44
C ALA A 80 1.79 -13.82 -6.79
N GLN A 81 1.52 -12.73 -7.52
CA GLN A 81 2.09 -12.49 -8.83
C GLN A 81 3.42 -11.72 -8.77
N ALA A 82 3.78 -11.19 -7.61
CA ALA A 82 4.96 -10.35 -7.42
C ALA A 82 4.97 -9.17 -8.40
N LYS A 83 3.81 -8.54 -8.61
CA LYS A 83 3.61 -7.44 -9.56
C LYS A 83 2.83 -6.30 -8.94
N ALA A 84 3.15 -5.08 -9.36
CA ALA A 84 2.31 -3.93 -9.08
C ALA A 84 0.98 -4.08 -9.82
N LEU A 85 -0.13 -3.76 -9.14
CA LEU A 85 -1.47 -3.81 -9.73
C LEU A 85 -2.13 -2.45 -9.58
N ILE A 86 -2.70 -1.95 -10.68
CA ILE A 86 -3.48 -0.72 -10.70
C ILE A 86 -4.90 -1.10 -11.07
N VAL A 87 -5.85 -0.87 -10.17
CA VAL A 87 -7.25 -1.24 -10.36
C VAL A 87 -8.08 0.03 -10.38
N ALA A 88 -8.55 0.41 -11.58
CA ALA A 88 -9.32 1.63 -11.75
C ALA A 88 -10.68 1.55 -11.08
N ASP A 89 -11.29 0.37 -11.03
CA ASP A 89 -12.56 0.12 -10.36
C ASP A 89 -12.48 -1.21 -9.62
N VAL A 90 -12.39 -1.15 -8.30
CA VAL A 90 -12.26 -2.35 -7.46
C VAL A 90 -13.46 -3.28 -7.56
N HIS A 91 -14.63 -2.75 -7.89
CA HIS A 91 -15.85 -3.57 -8.04
C HIS A 91 -15.78 -4.49 -9.25
N GLU A 92 -14.89 -4.21 -10.20
CA GLU A 92 -14.68 -5.05 -11.39
C GLU A 92 -13.53 -6.04 -11.19
N PHE A 93 -12.78 -5.95 -10.09
CA PHE A 93 -11.64 -6.84 -9.84
C PHE A 93 -12.13 -8.21 -9.34
N PRO A 94 -11.79 -9.31 -10.05
CA PRO A 94 -12.20 -10.65 -9.62
C PRO A 94 -11.65 -10.98 -8.23
N GLY A 95 -12.53 -11.39 -7.32
CA GLY A 95 -12.13 -11.77 -5.97
C GLY A 95 -11.80 -10.60 -5.05
N HIS A 96 -12.23 -9.39 -5.39
CA HIS A 96 -12.01 -8.22 -4.56
C HIS A 96 -12.58 -8.43 -3.16
N ILE A 97 -11.78 -8.10 -2.15
CA ILE A 97 -12.18 -8.12 -0.75
C ILE A 97 -12.49 -6.71 -0.32
N ALA A 98 -13.76 -6.47 0.05
CA ALA A 98 -14.20 -5.14 0.46
C ALA A 98 -13.93 -4.92 1.94
N CYS A 99 -12.69 -4.54 2.29
CA CYS A 99 -12.35 -4.16 3.67
C CYS A 99 -12.91 -2.79 4.01
N SER A 100 -13.26 -1.99 3.00
CA SER A 100 -13.97 -0.72 3.15
C SER A 100 -14.89 -0.52 1.96
N ALA A 101 -16.15 -0.20 2.25
CA ALA A 101 -17.15 0.08 1.21
C ALA A 101 -16.87 1.39 0.45
N MET A 102 -16.01 2.25 0.99
CA MET A 102 -15.70 3.55 0.40
C MET A 102 -14.58 3.48 -0.64
N SER A 103 -13.80 2.41 -0.67
CA SER A 103 -12.73 2.26 -1.67
C SER A 103 -13.33 2.01 -3.05
N LYS A 104 -12.89 2.76 -4.04
CA LYS A 104 -13.36 2.63 -5.44
C LYS A 104 -12.24 2.26 -6.39
N SER A 105 -11.02 2.73 -6.15
CA SER A 105 -9.86 2.36 -6.95
C SER A 105 -8.70 2.03 -6.02
N GLU A 106 -7.75 1.27 -6.52
CA GLU A 106 -6.67 0.76 -5.69
C GLU A 106 -5.38 0.58 -6.49
N ILE A 107 -4.25 0.90 -5.85
CA ILE A 107 -2.92 0.62 -6.37
C ILE A 107 -2.20 -0.19 -5.30
N VAL A 108 -1.62 -1.33 -5.69
CA VAL A 108 -0.82 -2.15 -4.80
C VAL A 108 0.56 -2.35 -5.40
N LEU A 109 1.59 -2.10 -4.60
CA LEU A 109 2.98 -2.23 -5.01
C LEU A 109 3.68 -3.25 -4.12
N PRO A 110 4.25 -4.32 -4.68
CA PRO A 110 5.03 -5.25 -3.87
C PRO A 110 6.38 -4.64 -3.50
N VAL A 111 6.81 -4.90 -2.27
CA VAL A 111 8.14 -4.51 -1.78
C VAL A 111 8.93 -5.79 -1.55
N PHE A 112 10.10 -5.88 -2.16
CA PHE A 112 10.91 -7.09 -2.17
C PHE A 112 12.03 -7.03 -1.14
N TYR A 113 12.32 -8.19 -0.56
CA TYR A 113 13.58 -8.43 0.13
C TYR A 113 14.25 -9.56 -0.64
N GLY A 114 15.34 -9.24 -1.36
CA GLY A 114 15.90 -10.17 -2.32
C GLY A 114 14.92 -10.40 -3.47
N LYS A 115 14.54 -11.66 -3.70
CA LYS A 115 13.59 -12.03 -4.76
C LYS A 115 12.19 -12.30 -4.25
N GLU A 116 11.98 -12.21 -2.94
CA GLU A 116 10.68 -12.49 -2.34
C GLU A 116 9.95 -11.22 -1.97
N VAL A 117 8.63 -11.25 -2.08
CA VAL A 117 7.78 -10.16 -1.61
C VAL A 117 7.78 -10.19 -0.08
N TYR A 118 8.20 -9.08 0.52
CA TYR A 118 8.30 -8.92 1.96
C TYR A 118 7.06 -8.22 2.54
N MET A 119 6.50 -7.30 1.77
CA MET A 119 5.29 -6.56 2.12
C MET A 119 4.67 -6.00 0.85
N VAL A 120 3.46 -5.46 0.96
CA VAL A 120 2.85 -4.68 -0.12
C VAL A 120 2.45 -3.32 0.41
N LEU A 121 2.57 -2.30 -0.44
CA LEU A 121 2.05 -0.97 -0.19
C LEU A 121 0.70 -0.88 -0.90
N ASP A 122 -0.35 -0.58 -0.15
CA ASP A 122 -1.71 -0.49 -0.66
C ASP A 122 -2.20 0.95 -0.56
N ILE A 123 -2.66 1.50 -1.66
CA ILE A 123 -3.21 2.85 -1.73
C ILE A 123 -4.61 2.76 -2.31
N ASP A 124 -5.61 3.19 -1.54
CA ASP A 124 -7.00 3.16 -1.94
C ASP A 124 -7.55 4.57 -2.07
N SER A 125 -8.33 4.78 -3.12
CA SER A 125 -9.03 6.03 -3.37
C SER A 125 -10.53 5.80 -3.29
N ASP A 126 -11.27 6.82 -2.83
CA ASP A 126 -12.73 6.85 -2.90
C ASP A 126 -13.22 7.43 -4.22
N GLU A 127 -12.31 7.63 -5.16
CA GLU A 127 -12.59 8.07 -6.53
C GLU A 127 -12.11 7.02 -7.52
N LEU A 128 -12.76 6.96 -8.67
CA LEU A 128 -12.36 6.07 -9.77
C LEU A 128 -11.19 6.62 -10.58
#